data_17c1bcc7c9ce293cb06adf91534129da
#
_entry.id   17c1bcc7c9ce293cb06adf91534129da
#
_cell.length_a   1.000
_cell.length_b   1.000
_cell.length_c   1.000
_cell.angle_alpha   90.00
_cell.angle_beta   90.00
_cell.angle_gamma   90.00
#
_symmetry.space_group_name_H-M   'P 1'
#
loop_
_entity.id
_entity.type
_entity.pdbx_description
1 polymer ?
#
loop_
_entity_poly.entity_id
_entity_poly.type
_entity_poly.pdbx_seq_one_letter_code
_entity_poly.pdbx_strand_id
1 'polypeptide(L)'
;HSRPFALAALTLAALLAVPVPAPAQSDESLTLIAGANQTGFFEILEYVAEAEGFFKEQHLHVDVQFANNPGNAAQLVASGKGDIVSTSLEPIIQGYEKGLRLTAFFNRNPQYQWVLAVLADSPIHTAADFKGTTLGEYTPRSPGEYSTDATLRGAGLKSSDYSYEVIGSGAQAIAALTGKKVAGASFPYAELLIYENVANLKFRYFWNPILKDISDVGFCATPTTIETKADALKRFTRAMAESSIFIRVNPQVAARDFLHGAGVQATPEALRNEVRLLQIGQGILPGVIPTSNKVGELGTRSANVLTKFINDNGLTAHVVPVSAVVTDRFIPYANDFDHRAFIERARSTH
;
A
#
# COMPACT_ATOMS: atom_id res chain seq x y z
N HIS A 1 13.32 61.09 -72.59
CA HIS A 1 12.63 60.99 -71.29
C HIS A 1 12.83 59.60 -70.65
N SER A 2 13.86 59.48 -69.87
CA SER A 2 14.23 58.27 -69.15
C SER A 2 13.86 58.42 -67.66
N ARG A 3 13.06 57.51 -67.15
CA ARG A 3 12.76 57.38 -65.72
C ARG A 3 13.64 56.29 -65.18
N PRO A 4 14.29 56.45 -64.00
CA PRO A 4 15.02 55.34 -63.34
C PRO A 4 14.05 54.51 -62.45
N PHE A 5 14.22 53.20 -62.56
CA PHE A 5 13.61 52.21 -61.66
C PHE A 5 14.37 52.19 -60.32
N ALA A 6 13.68 52.43 -59.21
CA ALA A 6 14.25 52.25 -57.89
C ALA A 6 13.97 50.76 -57.41
N LEU A 7 15.08 50.04 -57.24
CA LEU A 7 15.03 48.70 -56.58
C LEU A 7 14.89 48.92 -55.08
N ALA A 8 13.78 48.49 -54.51
CA ALA A 8 13.60 48.40 -53.06
C ALA A 8 14.16 47.03 -52.59
N ALA A 9 15.24 47.06 -51.81
CA ALA A 9 15.80 45.87 -51.15
C ALA A 9 14.98 45.60 -49.88
N LEU A 10 14.23 44.47 -49.87
CA LEU A 10 13.60 43.93 -48.65
C LEU A 10 14.67 43.15 -47.86
N THR A 11 15.11 43.70 -46.74
CA THR A 11 15.92 43.00 -45.76
C THR A 11 14.99 42.16 -44.84
N LEU A 12 15.02 40.84 -45.04
CA LEU A 12 14.32 39.88 -44.19
C LEU A 12 15.12 39.69 -42.88
N ALA A 13 14.69 40.30 -41.80
CA ALA A 13 15.27 40.09 -40.48
C ALA A 13 14.78 38.73 -39.93
N ALA A 14 15.62 37.71 -39.97
CA ALA A 14 15.38 36.44 -39.29
C ALA A 14 15.52 36.66 -37.77
N LEU A 15 14.39 36.71 -37.07
CA LEU A 15 14.37 36.62 -35.61
C LEU A 15 14.85 35.21 -35.22
N LEU A 16 16.06 35.09 -34.74
CA LEU A 16 16.55 33.93 -34.02
C LEU A 16 15.78 33.85 -32.69
N ALA A 17 14.76 33.00 -32.63
CA ALA A 17 14.09 32.63 -31.37
C ALA A 17 15.12 31.89 -30.48
N VAL A 18 15.70 32.58 -29.51
CA VAL A 18 16.51 31.96 -28.48
C VAL A 18 15.55 31.08 -27.65
N PRO A 19 15.78 29.75 -27.49
CA PRO A 19 14.94 28.94 -26.64
C PRO A 19 15.07 29.45 -25.22
N VAL A 20 13.99 29.99 -24.65
CA VAL A 20 13.91 30.31 -23.24
C VAL A 20 13.96 28.96 -22.49
N PRO A 21 14.97 28.72 -21.64
CA PRO A 21 14.99 27.51 -20.87
C PRO A 21 13.71 27.42 -20.03
N ALA A 22 13.01 26.30 -20.13
CA ALA A 22 11.87 26.04 -19.27
C ALA A 22 12.31 26.21 -17.81
N PRO A 23 11.51 26.86 -16.95
CA PRO A 23 11.86 26.99 -15.54
C PRO A 23 12.15 25.61 -14.97
N ALA A 24 13.31 25.46 -14.33
CA ALA A 24 13.65 24.22 -13.63
C ALA A 24 12.53 23.90 -12.64
N GLN A 25 11.96 22.70 -12.72
CA GLN A 25 10.92 22.27 -11.80
C GLN A 25 11.52 22.28 -10.38
N SER A 26 10.95 23.05 -9.48
CA SER A 26 11.37 23.10 -8.07
C SER A 26 10.94 21.81 -7.36
N ASP A 27 11.78 21.32 -6.45
CA ASP A 27 11.40 20.22 -5.58
C ASP A 27 10.17 20.61 -4.75
N GLU A 28 9.23 19.69 -4.64
CA GLU A 28 7.98 19.86 -3.88
C GLU A 28 7.94 18.86 -2.72
N SER A 29 7.48 19.32 -1.56
CA SER A 29 7.43 18.47 -0.35
C SER A 29 6.03 17.91 -0.14
N LEU A 30 5.97 16.61 0.19
CA LEU A 30 4.78 15.90 0.60
C LEU A 30 4.99 15.26 1.97
N THR A 31 4.01 15.36 2.85
CA THR A 31 3.98 14.64 4.12
C THR A 31 3.07 13.43 4.00
N LEU A 32 3.67 12.25 4.16
CA LEU A 32 2.97 10.97 4.16
C LEU A 32 2.82 10.47 5.60
N ILE A 33 1.60 10.14 6.02
CA ILE A 33 1.33 9.55 7.33
C ILE A 33 0.99 8.08 7.17
N ALA A 34 1.84 7.20 7.70
CA ALA A 34 1.62 5.76 7.70
C ALA A 34 0.73 5.32 8.86
N GLY A 35 -0.20 4.42 8.61
CA GLY A 35 -1.13 3.87 9.59
C GLY A 35 -0.53 2.80 10.50
N ALA A 36 0.74 2.98 10.90
CA ALA A 36 1.51 2.10 11.77
C ALA A 36 2.17 2.91 12.88
N ASN A 37 2.65 2.26 13.94
CA ASN A 37 3.35 2.92 15.04
C ASN A 37 4.87 3.03 14.81
N GLN A 38 5.39 2.34 13.82
CA GLN A 38 6.80 2.33 13.43
C GLN A 38 6.95 1.79 12.02
N THR A 39 8.14 1.96 11.44
CA THR A 39 8.50 1.35 10.16
C THR A 39 8.31 -0.16 10.20
N GLY A 40 7.64 -0.68 9.18
CA GLY A 40 7.42 -2.10 8.97
C GLY A 40 7.41 -2.45 7.49
N PHE A 41 7.12 -3.69 7.18
CA PHE A 41 7.01 -4.18 5.81
C PHE A 41 6.12 -3.30 4.89
N PHE A 42 5.11 -2.66 5.47
CA PHE A 42 4.18 -1.86 4.67
C PHE A 42 4.77 -0.55 4.13
N GLU A 43 5.90 -0.06 4.62
CA GLU A 43 6.52 1.19 4.16
C GLU A 43 7.66 0.97 3.16
N ILE A 44 7.83 -0.25 2.65
CA ILE A 44 8.92 -0.63 1.75
C ILE A 44 8.98 0.19 0.46
N LEU A 45 7.82 0.53 -0.13
CA LEU A 45 7.79 1.30 -1.39
C LEU A 45 8.45 2.65 -1.22
N GLU A 46 8.17 3.34 -0.11
CA GLU A 46 8.67 4.67 0.20
C GLU A 46 10.18 4.64 0.47
N TYR A 47 10.65 3.65 1.23
CA TYR A 47 12.09 3.52 1.53
C TYR A 47 12.92 3.17 0.31
N VAL A 48 12.44 2.29 -0.55
CA VAL A 48 13.11 1.96 -1.82
C VAL A 48 13.06 3.15 -2.78
N ALA A 49 11.95 3.89 -2.85
CA ALA A 49 11.85 5.07 -3.69
C ALA A 49 12.83 6.18 -3.26
N GLU A 50 13.06 6.34 -1.95
CA GLU A 50 14.05 7.28 -1.43
C GLU A 50 15.48 6.80 -1.72
N ALA A 51 15.80 5.56 -1.39
CA ALA A 51 17.15 4.99 -1.54
C ALA A 51 17.61 4.95 -3.01
N GLU A 52 16.73 4.54 -3.91
CA GLU A 52 17.01 4.44 -5.35
C GLU A 52 16.84 5.77 -6.10
N GLY A 53 16.45 6.84 -5.39
CA GLY A 53 16.35 8.19 -5.92
C GLY A 53 15.11 8.44 -6.79
N PHE A 54 14.09 7.58 -6.76
CA PHE A 54 12.87 7.76 -7.56
C PHE A 54 12.09 9.02 -7.17
N PHE A 55 12.08 9.39 -5.88
CA PHE A 55 11.50 10.67 -5.47
C PHE A 55 12.28 11.86 -6.04
N LYS A 56 13.61 11.79 -6.00
CA LYS A 56 14.48 12.82 -6.54
C LYS A 56 14.33 12.97 -8.05
N GLU A 57 14.23 11.86 -8.80
CA GLU A 57 13.96 11.89 -10.26
C GLU A 57 12.61 12.57 -10.56
N GLN A 58 11.67 12.52 -9.62
CA GLN A 58 10.36 13.16 -9.73
C GLN A 58 10.31 14.56 -9.06
N HIS A 59 11.44 15.15 -8.65
CA HIS A 59 11.50 16.44 -7.95
C HIS A 59 10.59 16.48 -6.72
N LEU A 60 10.63 15.42 -5.90
CA LEU A 60 9.86 15.30 -4.67
C LEU A 60 10.77 15.07 -3.48
N HIS A 61 10.37 15.66 -2.35
CA HIS A 61 10.81 15.29 -1.02
C HIS A 61 9.62 14.74 -0.25
N VAL A 62 9.68 13.49 0.20
CA VAL A 62 8.59 12.82 0.92
C VAL A 62 9.00 12.56 2.36
N ASP A 63 8.33 13.24 3.31
CA ASP A 63 8.51 13.05 4.74
C ASP A 63 7.52 11.99 5.24
N VAL A 64 8.03 10.84 5.68
CA VAL A 64 7.22 9.72 6.17
C VAL A 64 7.09 9.79 7.67
N GLN A 65 5.87 10.01 8.15
CA GLN A 65 5.50 10.05 9.57
C GLN A 65 4.62 8.86 9.94
N PHE A 66 4.57 8.53 11.23
CA PHE A 66 3.82 7.39 11.74
C PHE A 66 2.69 7.81 12.67
N ALA A 67 1.57 7.10 12.57
CA ALA A 67 0.44 7.21 13.51
C ALA A 67 0.17 5.84 14.15
N ASN A 68 -0.45 5.83 15.33
CA ASN A 68 -0.59 4.61 16.12
C ASN A 68 -1.43 3.50 15.45
N ASN A 69 -2.27 3.85 14.47
CA ASN A 69 -3.13 2.91 13.76
C ASN A 69 -3.71 3.56 12.47
N PRO A 70 -4.30 2.75 11.57
CA PRO A 70 -4.89 3.22 10.32
C PRO A 70 -5.94 4.33 10.45
N GLY A 71 -6.83 4.21 11.43
CA GLY A 71 -7.89 5.21 11.64
C GLY A 71 -7.35 6.57 12.11
N ASN A 72 -6.33 6.55 12.97
CA ASN A 72 -5.65 7.76 13.45
C ASN A 72 -4.92 8.49 12.31
N ALA A 73 -4.17 7.73 11.49
CA ALA A 73 -3.50 8.26 10.30
C ALA A 73 -4.49 8.94 9.35
N ALA A 74 -5.62 8.28 9.08
CA ALA A 74 -6.68 8.83 8.24
C ALA A 74 -7.25 10.16 8.78
N GLN A 75 -7.47 10.26 10.08
CA GLN A 75 -7.96 11.48 10.72
C GLN A 75 -6.92 12.62 10.68
N LEU A 76 -5.64 12.32 10.86
CA LEU A 76 -4.58 13.32 10.77
C LEU A 76 -4.52 13.95 9.37
N VAL A 77 -4.56 13.13 8.32
CA VAL A 77 -4.58 13.64 6.94
C VAL A 77 -5.89 14.38 6.63
N ALA A 78 -7.04 13.86 7.05
CA ALA A 78 -8.32 14.55 6.87
C ALA A 78 -8.38 15.90 7.57
N SER A 79 -7.61 16.09 8.65
CA SER A 79 -7.49 17.38 9.38
C SER A 79 -6.39 18.30 8.84
N GLY A 80 -5.73 17.94 7.73
CA GLY A 80 -4.68 18.75 7.08
C GLY A 80 -3.30 18.67 7.73
N LYS A 81 -3.04 17.67 8.57
CA LYS A 81 -1.72 17.45 9.19
C LYS A 81 -0.77 16.60 8.34
N GLY A 82 -1.20 16.19 7.17
CA GLY A 82 -0.41 15.51 6.16
C GLY A 82 -1.11 15.57 4.82
N ASP A 83 -0.41 15.24 3.75
CA ASP A 83 -0.92 15.27 2.38
C ASP A 83 -1.48 13.92 1.96
N ILE A 84 -0.77 12.86 2.35
CA ILE A 84 -1.06 11.47 1.96
C ILE A 84 -1.18 10.61 3.22
N VAL A 85 -2.13 9.70 3.25
CA VAL A 85 -2.15 8.62 4.21
C VAL A 85 -1.89 7.29 3.50
N SER A 86 -0.97 6.49 4.05
CA SER A 86 -0.78 5.07 3.70
C SER A 86 -1.54 4.23 4.71
N THR A 87 -2.63 3.60 4.27
CA THR A 87 -3.53 2.86 5.18
C THR A 87 -4.35 1.81 4.44
N SER A 88 -4.91 0.87 5.18
CA SER A 88 -5.97 0.01 4.66
C SER A 88 -7.21 0.84 4.29
N LEU A 89 -8.03 0.33 3.39
CA LEU A 89 -9.18 1.09 2.88
C LEU A 89 -10.42 1.00 3.77
N GLU A 90 -10.48 0.05 4.69
CA GLU A 90 -11.62 -0.15 5.58
C GLU A 90 -11.95 1.08 6.44
N PRO A 91 -10.98 1.71 7.16
CA PRO A 91 -11.28 2.92 7.94
C PRO A 91 -11.69 4.11 7.05
N ILE A 92 -11.22 4.18 5.81
CA ILE A 92 -11.64 5.22 4.86
C ILE A 92 -13.13 5.05 4.50
N ILE A 93 -13.52 3.83 4.17
CA ILE A 93 -14.90 3.49 3.78
C ILE A 93 -15.85 3.66 4.97
N GLN A 94 -15.50 3.13 6.14
CA GLN A 94 -16.31 3.31 7.37
C GLN A 94 -16.40 4.77 7.81
N GLY A 95 -15.30 5.50 7.67
CA GLY A 95 -15.23 6.92 8.04
C GLY A 95 -16.07 7.81 7.13
N TYR A 96 -16.34 7.39 5.90
CA TYR A 96 -17.13 8.18 4.93
C TYR A 96 -18.51 8.54 5.47
N GLU A 97 -19.22 7.61 6.10
CA GLU A 97 -20.54 7.87 6.71
C GLU A 97 -20.45 8.83 7.92
N LYS A 98 -19.28 8.92 8.55
CA LYS A 98 -18.99 9.82 9.67
C LYS A 98 -18.40 11.17 9.23
N GLY A 99 -18.41 11.45 7.92
CA GLY A 99 -17.91 12.71 7.37
C GLY A 99 -16.43 12.72 7.00
N LEU A 100 -15.69 11.62 7.20
CA LEU A 100 -14.32 11.51 6.71
C LEU A 100 -14.32 11.57 5.18
N ARG A 101 -13.52 12.46 4.61
CA ARG A 101 -13.39 12.64 3.16
C ARG A 101 -11.97 12.40 2.72
N LEU A 102 -11.69 11.14 2.38
CA LEU A 102 -10.42 10.68 1.81
C LEU A 102 -10.72 9.83 0.59
N THR A 103 -9.88 9.95 -0.42
CA THR A 103 -10.00 9.19 -1.66
C THR A 103 -8.68 8.47 -1.92
N ALA A 104 -8.72 7.17 -2.09
CA ALA A 104 -7.60 6.35 -2.48
C ALA A 104 -7.26 6.62 -3.96
N PHE A 105 -6.00 6.89 -4.25
CA PHE A 105 -5.54 7.26 -5.60
C PHE A 105 -4.43 6.36 -6.13
N PHE A 106 -3.92 5.43 -5.30
CA PHE A 106 -2.93 4.45 -5.70
C PHE A 106 -3.05 3.21 -4.82
N ASN A 107 -3.10 2.04 -5.46
CA ASN A 107 -3.12 0.74 -4.79
C ASN A 107 -1.69 0.31 -4.50
N ARG A 108 -1.35 0.25 -3.24
CA ARG A 108 -0.02 -0.12 -2.78
C ARG A 108 0.19 -1.63 -2.78
N ASN A 109 -0.79 -2.37 -2.29
CA ASN A 109 -0.81 -3.83 -2.27
C ASN A 109 -1.94 -4.34 -3.15
N PRO A 110 -1.64 -4.93 -4.31
CA PRO A 110 -2.65 -5.36 -5.26
C PRO A 110 -3.52 -6.53 -4.78
N GLN A 111 -3.15 -7.12 -3.65
CA GLN A 111 -3.82 -8.30 -3.10
C GLN A 111 -3.97 -8.19 -1.60
N TYR A 112 -5.11 -8.62 -1.10
CA TYR A 112 -5.34 -8.77 0.33
C TYR A 112 -4.54 -9.94 0.87
N GLN A 113 -3.68 -9.69 1.84
CA GLN A 113 -2.70 -10.67 2.32
C GLN A 113 -2.98 -11.21 3.72
N TRP A 114 -4.00 -10.70 4.40
CA TRP A 114 -4.30 -11.07 5.77
C TRP A 114 -5.08 -12.38 5.82
N VAL A 115 -4.57 -13.33 6.59
CA VAL A 115 -5.19 -14.64 6.78
C VAL A 115 -5.23 -15.02 8.24
N LEU A 116 -6.38 -15.54 8.69
CA LEU A 116 -6.52 -16.13 10.02
C LEU A 116 -5.83 -17.48 10.05
N ALA A 117 -4.97 -17.69 11.04
CA ALA A 117 -4.23 -18.93 11.20
C ALA A 117 -4.22 -19.40 12.66
N VAL A 118 -4.15 -20.71 12.83
CA VAL A 118 -3.89 -21.37 14.10
C VAL A 118 -2.67 -22.27 13.98
N LEU A 119 -2.01 -22.62 15.09
CA LEU A 119 -0.99 -23.65 15.04
C LEU A 119 -1.58 -24.97 14.53
N ALA A 120 -0.79 -25.74 13.77
CA ALA A 120 -1.28 -26.97 13.13
C ALA A 120 -1.78 -28.04 14.12
N ASP A 121 -1.26 -28.03 15.36
CA ASP A 121 -1.66 -28.88 16.46
C ASP A 121 -2.87 -28.34 17.26
N SER A 122 -3.40 -27.18 16.88
CA SER A 122 -4.59 -26.60 17.50
C SER A 122 -5.83 -27.50 17.32
N PRO A 123 -6.71 -27.59 18.34
CA PRO A 123 -7.98 -28.29 18.21
C PRO A 123 -8.98 -27.59 17.29
N ILE A 124 -8.68 -26.36 16.82
CA ILE A 124 -9.54 -25.59 15.93
C ILE A 124 -9.35 -26.07 14.50
N HIS A 125 -10.37 -26.71 13.93
CA HIS A 125 -10.36 -27.26 12.57
C HIS A 125 -11.27 -26.49 11.61
N THR A 126 -12.29 -25.83 12.13
CA THR A 126 -13.26 -25.02 11.39
C THR A 126 -13.37 -23.61 11.96
N ALA A 127 -13.89 -22.68 11.18
CA ALA A 127 -14.12 -21.32 11.66
C ALA A 127 -15.16 -21.27 12.80
N ALA A 128 -16.08 -22.24 12.91
CA ALA A 128 -17.04 -22.33 13.99
C ALA A 128 -16.40 -22.68 15.36
N ASP A 129 -15.24 -23.35 15.34
CA ASP A 129 -14.54 -23.77 16.56
C ASP A 129 -13.91 -22.60 17.34
N PHE A 130 -13.88 -21.39 16.76
CA PHE A 130 -13.42 -20.19 17.44
C PHE A 130 -14.41 -19.65 18.49
N LYS A 131 -15.60 -20.26 18.64
CA LYS A 131 -16.56 -19.82 19.63
C LYS A 131 -15.99 -19.92 21.06
N GLY A 132 -16.07 -18.82 21.81
CA GLY A 132 -15.55 -18.72 23.18
C GLY A 132 -14.04 -18.53 23.28
N THR A 133 -13.34 -18.28 22.15
CA THR A 133 -11.88 -18.13 22.17
C THR A 133 -11.45 -16.67 22.17
N THR A 134 -10.17 -16.43 22.52
CA THR A 134 -9.48 -15.17 22.33
C THR A 134 -8.56 -15.28 21.13
N LEU A 135 -8.64 -14.33 20.20
CA LEU A 135 -7.85 -14.21 18.99
C LEU A 135 -6.76 -13.15 19.17
N GLY A 136 -5.62 -13.38 18.58
CA GLY A 136 -4.56 -12.38 18.51
C GLY A 136 -4.81 -11.39 17.38
N GLU A 137 -4.55 -10.12 17.62
CA GLU A 137 -4.54 -9.09 16.59
C GLU A 137 -3.20 -8.35 16.55
N TYR A 138 -2.81 -7.93 15.35
CA TYR A 138 -1.58 -7.17 15.11
C TYR A 138 -1.65 -5.79 15.78
N THR A 139 -2.67 -5.03 15.43
CA THR A 139 -3.09 -3.78 16.06
C THR A 139 -4.61 -3.69 16.01
N PRO A 140 -5.25 -2.92 16.89
CA PRO A 140 -6.71 -2.73 16.84
C PRO A 140 -7.14 -2.16 15.48
N ARG A 141 -8.19 -2.76 14.93
CA ARG A 141 -8.75 -2.36 13.64
C ARG A 141 -7.78 -2.54 12.47
N SER A 142 -6.87 -3.49 12.56
CA SER A 142 -6.06 -3.92 11.42
C SER A 142 -6.91 -4.64 10.37
N PRO A 143 -6.47 -4.73 9.12
CA PRO A 143 -7.15 -5.53 8.11
C PRO A 143 -7.36 -6.98 8.54
N GLY A 144 -6.47 -7.50 9.39
CA GLY A 144 -6.59 -8.83 9.99
C GLY A 144 -7.82 -9.00 10.87
N GLU A 145 -8.18 -8.01 11.66
CA GLU A 145 -9.42 -8.03 12.47
C GLU A 145 -10.65 -8.11 11.54
N TYR A 146 -10.73 -7.25 10.53
CA TYR A 146 -11.85 -7.26 9.58
C TYR A 146 -11.99 -8.56 8.81
N SER A 147 -10.88 -9.13 8.33
CA SER A 147 -10.90 -10.41 7.62
C SER A 147 -11.30 -11.57 8.50
N THR A 148 -10.85 -11.54 9.76
CA THR A 148 -11.21 -12.53 10.78
C THR A 148 -12.70 -12.45 11.09
N ASP A 149 -13.21 -11.27 11.42
CA ASP A 149 -14.64 -11.05 11.68
C ASP A 149 -15.51 -11.56 10.54
N ALA A 150 -15.14 -11.27 9.29
CA ALA A 150 -15.87 -11.74 8.13
C ALA A 150 -15.83 -13.27 7.98
N THR A 151 -14.68 -13.88 8.24
CA THR A 151 -14.50 -15.34 8.17
C THR A 151 -15.35 -16.03 9.22
N LEU A 152 -15.33 -15.55 10.45
CA LEU A 152 -16.08 -16.13 11.57
C LEU A 152 -17.58 -15.90 11.43
N ARG A 153 -18.00 -14.73 10.95
CA ARG A 153 -19.39 -14.43 10.66
C ARG A 153 -19.93 -15.32 9.52
N GLY A 154 -19.13 -15.59 8.50
CA GLY A 154 -19.45 -16.56 7.46
C GLY A 154 -19.68 -17.98 7.98
N ALA A 155 -19.10 -18.31 9.14
CA ALA A 155 -19.33 -19.57 9.86
C ALA A 155 -20.48 -19.48 10.89
N GLY A 156 -21.23 -18.38 10.93
CA GLY A 156 -22.39 -18.19 11.81
C GLY A 156 -22.08 -17.64 13.21
N LEU A 157 -20.83 -17.26 13.48
CA LEU A 157 -20.44 -16.63 14.75
C LEU A 157 -20.81 -15.13 14.76
N LYS A 158 -21.06 -14.62 15.95
CA LYS A 158 -21.27 -13.18 16.21
C LYS A 158 -20.02 -12.62 16.88
N SER A 159 -19.85 -11.30 16.82
CA SER A 159 -18.72 -10.62 17.48
C SER A 159 -18.68 -10.81 19.01
N SER A 160 -19.81 -11.17 19.63
CA SER A 160 -19.89 -11.55 21.03
C SER A 160 -19.42 -12.98 21.34
N ASP A 161 -19.18 -13.81 20.33
CA ASP A 161 -18.79 -15.21 20.49
C ASP A 161 -17.27 -15.39 20.63
N TYR A 162 -16.46 -14.35 20.45
CA TYR A 162 -15.01 -14.36 20.58
C TYR A 162 -14.49 -12.99 21.06
N SER A 163 -13.22 -12.90 21.40
CA SER A 163 -12.56 -11.66 21.81
C SER A 163 -11.22 -11.50 21.13
N TYR A 164 -10.67 -10.27 21.16
CA TYR A 164 -9.34 -9.97 20.66
C TYR A 164 -8.37 -9.55 21.74
N GLU A 165 -7.11 -9.88 21.56
CA GLU A 165 -5.99 -9.40 22.34
C GLU A 165 -4.86 -8.92 21.39
N VAL A 166 -4.33 -7.72 21.63
CA VAL A 166 -3.21 -7.18 20.86
C VAL A 166 -1.95 -7.95 21.21
N ILE A 167 -1.40 -8.68 20.25
CA ILE A 167 -0.18 -9.46 20.40
C ILE A 167 0.99 -8.90 19.59
N GLY A 168 0.76 -7.83 18.81
CA GLY A 168 1.78 -7.22 17.96
C GLY A 168 2.28 -8.16 16.87
N SER A 169 3.58 -8.12 16.59
CA SER A 169 4.25 -8.92 15.54
C SER A 169 5.57 -9.53 16.03
N GLY A 170 6.21 -10.33 15.18
CA GLY A 170 7.53 -10.93 15.44
C GLY A 170 7.55 -11.84 16.67
N ALA A 171 8.61 -11.73 17.48
CA ALA A 171 8.82 -12.61 18.63
C ALA A 171 7.69 -12.57 19.66
N GLN A 172 7.04 -11.43 19.86
CA GLN A 172 5.90 -11.29 20.77
C GLN A 172 4.69 -12.10 20.29
N ALA A 173 4.36 -11.99 19.00
CA ALA A 173 3.27 -12.75 18.39
C ALA A 173 3.56 -14.26 18.41
N ILE A 174 4.79 -14.67 18.09
CA ILE A 174 5.23 -16.07 18.18
C ILE A 174 5.04 -16.60 19.61
N ALA A 175 5.47 -15.84 20.63
CA ALA A 175 5.33 -16.24 22.03
C ALA A 175 3.87 -16.34 22.46
N ALA A 176 2.99 -15.45 22.02
CA ALA A 176 1.56 -15.51 22.31
C ALA A 176 0.87 -16.74 21.69
N LEU A 177 1.22 -17.08 20.45
CA LEU A 177 0.71 -18.26 19.75
C LEU A 177 1.21 -19.57 20.38
N THR A 178 2.53 -19.70 20.58
CA THR A 178 3.15 -20.92 21.14
C THR A 178 2.80 -21.12 22.62
N GLY A 179 2.67 -20.04 23.37
CA GLY A 179 2.20 -20.04 24.76
C GLY A 179 0.69 -20.26 24.91
N LYS A 180 -0.04 -20.42 23.79
CA LYS A 180 -1.51 -20.62 23.77
C LYS A 180 -2.28 -19.49 24.48
N LYS A 181 -1.70 -18.28 24.51
CA LYS A 181 -2.36 -17.09 25.05
C LYS A 181 -3.56 -16.69 24.18
N VAL A 182 -3.44 -16.93 22.89
CA VAL A 182 -4.50 -16.77 21.90
C VAL A 182 -4.69 -18.07 21.12
N ALA A 183 -5.91 -18.33 20.68
CA ALA A 183 -6.27 -19.54 19.97
C ALA A 183 -5.78 -19.56 18.52
N GLY A 184 -5.65 -18.39 17.95
CA GLY A 184 -5.14 -18.13 16.60
C GLY A 184 -4.99 -16.63 16.40
N ALA A 185 -4.45 -16.21 15.26
CA ALA A 185 -4.27 -14.81 14.93
C ALA A 185 -4.32 -14.56 13.43
N SER A 186 -4.62 -13.33 13.04
CA SER A 186 -4.55 -12.91 11.64
C SER A 186 -3.33 -12.04 11.40
N PHE A 187 -2.53 -12.44 10.41
CA PHE A 187 -1.32 -11.77 9.97
C PHE A 187 -1.23 -11.72 8.44
N PRO A 188 -0.39 -10.86 7.88
CA PRO A 188 0.03 -11.01 6.50
C PRO A 188 0.59 -12.41 6.26
N TYR A 189 0.18 -13.05 5.19
CA TYR A 189 0.60 -14.43 4.89
C TYR A 189 2.12 -14.60 4.84
N ALA A 190 2.82 -13.60 4.28
CA ALA A 190 4.27 -13.58 4.26
C ALA A 190 4.89 -13.64 5.67
N GLU A 191 4.31 -12.94 6.64
CA GLU A 191 4.79 -12.94 8.03
C GLU A 191 4.58 -14.31 8.69
N LEU A 192 3.44 -14.96 8.46
CA LEU A 192 3.20 -16.31 8.95
C LEU A 192 4.21 -17.33 8.40
N LEU A 193 4.60 -17.21 7.12
CA LEU A 193 5.65 -18.03 6.54
C LEU A 193 7.02 -17.78 7.17
N ILE A 194 7.31 -16.57 7.62
CA ILE A 194 8.51 -16.27 8.39
C ILE A 194 8.44 -16.96 9.76
N TYR A 195 7.29 -16.89 10.45
CA TYR A 195 7.13 -17.58 11.73
C TYR A 195 7.28 -19.09 11.59
N GLU A 196 6.78 -19.68 10.49
CA GLU A 196 7.04 -21.09 10.19
C GLU A 196 8.53 -21.41 10.08
N ASN A 197 9.30 -20.49 9.49
CA ASN A 197 10.73 -20.72 9.25
C ASN A 197 11.58 -20.43 10.49
N VAL A 198 11.41 -19.28 11.15
CA VAL A 198 12.28 -18.84 12.25
C VAL A 198 11.97 -19.53 13.56
N ALA A 199 10.72 -19.93 13.80
CA ALA A 199 10.29 -20.61 15.01
C ALA A 199 9.91 -22.08 14.77
N ASN A 200 10.14 -22.61 13.56
CA ASN A 200 9.77 -23.96 13.15
C ASN A 200 8.31 -24.30 13.45
N LEU A 201 7.42 -23.32 13.22
CA LEU A 201 5.99 -23.48 13.41
C LEU A 201 5.35 -24.10 12.17
N LYS A 202 4.14 -24.60 12.33
CA LYS A 202 3.24 -24.99 11.24
C LYS A 202 1.87 -24.44 11.53
N PHE A 203 1.23 -23.90 10.48
CA PHE A 203 -0.08 -23.28 10.61
C PHE A 203 -1.13 -24.02 9.79
N ARG A 204 -2.38 -23.95 10.28
CA ARG A 204 -3.59 -24.19 9.52
C ARG A 204 -4.23 -22.85 9.23
N TYR A 205 -4.53 -22.60 7.94
CA TYR A 205 -4.99 -21.32 7.43
C TYR A 205 -6.50 -21.35 7.17
N PHE A 206 -7.18 -20.26 7.53
CA PHE A 206 -8.60 -20.03 7.26
C PHE A 206 -8.73 -18.88 6.27
N TRP A 207 -8.73 -19.19 4.98
CA TRP A 207 -8.86 -18.24 3.91
C TRP A 207 -10.31 -17.85 3.69
N ASN A 208 -10.59 -16.55 3.65
CA ASN A 208 -11.88 -16.05 3.19
C ASN A 208 -11.84 -15.87 1.67
N PRO A 209 -12.68 -16.58 0.88
CA PRO A 209 -12.60 -16.55 -0.58
C PRO A 209 -12.82 -15.18 -1.21
N ILE A 210 -13.55 -14.28 -0.55
CA ILE A 210 -13.82 -12.94 -1.07
C ILE A 210 -12.58 -12.05 -1.07
N LEU A 211 -11.61 -12.33 -0.17
CA LEU A 211 -10.42 -11.49 0.01
C LEU A 211 -9.49 -11.53 -1.21
N LYS A 212 -9.55 -12.57 -2.04
CA LYS A 212 -8.78 -12.65 -3.29
C LYS A 212 -9.13 -11.57 -4.32
N ASP A 213 -10.32 -10.98 -4.20
CA ASP A 213 -10.83 -9.96 -5.12
C ASP A 213 -10.70 -8.54 -4.54
N ILE A 214 -10.05 -8.37 -3.39
CA ILE A 214 -9.94 -7.10 -2.67
C ILE A 214 -8.49 -6.62 -2.65
N SER A 215 -8.30 -5.31 -2.84
CA SER A 215 -7.02 -4.63 -2.57
C SER A 215 -6.86 -4.39 -1.07
N ASP A 216 -5.63 -4.41 -0.57
CA ASP A 216 -5.35 -4.31 0.85
C ASP A 216 -5.12 -2.85 1.30
N VAL A 217 -4.03 -2.24 0.85
CA VAL A 217 -3.55 -0.93 1.31
C VAL A 217 -3.48 0.05 0.15
N GLY A 218 -3.89 1.27 0.39
CA GLY A 218 -3.82 2.35 -0.60
C GLY A 218 -3.18 3.62 -0.06
N PHE A 219 -2.69 4.46 -0.98
CA PHE A 219 -2.40 5.85 -0.70
C PHE A 219 -3.65 6.66 -0.92
N CYS A 220 -4.06 7.40 0.12
CA CYS A 220 -5.26 8.22 0.09
C CYS A 220 -4.92 9.68 0.42
N ALA A 221 -5.70 10.60 -0.12
CA ALA A 221 -5.60 12.02 0.17
C ALA A 221 -6.99 12.66 0.27
N THR A 222 -7.07 13.89 0.81
CA THR A 222 -8.32 14.62 0.78
C THR A 222 -8.67 15.04 -0.65
N PRO A 223 -9.94 15.24 -1.00
CA PRO A 223 -10.33 15.82 -2.28
C PRO A 223 -9.63 17.16 -2.58
N THR A 224 -9.44 17.99 -1.56
CA THR A 224 -8.69 19.25 -1.68
C THR A 224 -7.24 19.02 -2.06
N THR A 225 -6.55 18.10 -1.40
CA THR A 225 -5.15 17.75 -1.73
C THR A 225 -5.04 17.16 -3.15
N ILE A 226 -5.99 16.29 -3.56
CA ILE A 226 -6.05 15.71 -4.91
C ILE A 226 -6.15 16.80 -5.98
N GLU A 227 -6.86 17.91 -5.72
CA GLU A 227 -6.97 18.99 -6.67
C GLU A 227 -5.80 19.98 -6.58
N THR A 228 -5.42 20.42 -5.38
CA THR A 228 -4.42 21.48 -5.19
C THR A 228 -2.98 20.99 -5.35
N LYS A 229 -2.70 19.72 -5.07
CA LYS A 229 -1.37 19.07 -5.25
C LYS A 229 -1.37 18.00 -6.34
N ALA A 230 -2.27 18.13 -7.32
CA ALA A 230 -2.46 17.10 -8.36
C ALA A 230 -1.16 16.71 -9.09
N ASP A 231 -0.29 17.70 -9.37
CA ASP A 231 0.98 17.41 -10.06
C ASP A 231 1.98 16.67 -9.16
N ALA A 232 2.11 17.07 -7.90
CA ALA A 232 2.95 16.34 -6.94
C ALA A 232 2.47 14.91 -6.71
N LEU A 233 1.15 14.71 -6.54
CA LEU A 233 0.56 13.37 -6.37
C LEU A 233 0.76 12.49 -7.61
N LYS A 234 0.65 13.07 -8.81
CA LYS A 234 0.93 12.41 -10.08
C LYS A 234 2.39 11.91 -10.14
N ARG A 235 3.35 12.76 -9.75
CA ARG A 235 4.78 12.42 -9.71
C ARG A 235 5.07 11.39 -8.59
N PHE A 236 4.42 11.51 -7.44
CA PHE A 236 4.48 10.53 -6.37
C PHE A 236 4.03 9.14 -6.85
N THR A 237 2.91 9.05 -7.57
CA THR A 237 2.44 7.75 -8.07
C THR A 237 3.41 7.11 -9.07
N ARG A 238 4.19 7.91 -9.83
CA ARG A 238 5.25 7.41 -10.69
C ARG A 238 6.37 6.78 -9.86
N ALA A 239 6.89 7.48 -8.86
CA ALA A 239 7.93 6.96 -7.97
C ALA A 239 7.48 5.66 -7.28
N MET A 240 6.21 5.57 -6.85
CA MET A 240 5.65 4.36 -6.25
C MET A 240 5.55 3.20 -7.26
N ALA A 241 5.20 3.48 -8.52
CA ALA A 241 5.14 2.45 -9.56
C ALA A 241 6.54 1.92 -9.89
N GLU A 242 7.53 2.80 -10.01
CA GLU A 242 8.94 2.45 -10.21
C GLU A 242 9.47 1.61 -9.04
N SER A 243 9.21 2.03 -7.80
CA SER A 243 9.58 1.28 -6.61
C SER A 243 8.93 -0.11 -6.56
N SER A 244 7.64 -0.22 -6.86
CA SER A 244 6.94 -1.52 -6.92
C SER A 244 7.54 -2.46 -7.96
N ILE A 245 7.93 -1.96 -9.13
CA ILE A 245 8.60 -2.77 -10.17
C ILE A 245 10.01 -3.15 -9.71
N PHE A 246 10.76 -2.20 -9.15
CA PHE A 246 12.14 -2.43 -8.67
C PHE A 246 12.19 -3.56 -7.63
N ILE A 247 11.31 -3.52 -6.64
CA ILE A 247 11.22 -4.56 -5.58
C ILE A 247 11.01 -5.96 -6.18
N ARG A 248 10.18 -6.09 -7.20
CA ARG A 248 9.93 -7.38 -7.86
C ARG A 248 11.12 -7.87 -8.69
N VAL A 249 11.87 -6.94 -9.27
CA VAL A 249 12.98 -7.22 -10.19
C VAL A 249 14.28 -7.46 -9.44
N ASN A 250 14.52 -6.70 -8.37
CA ASN A 250 15.74 -6.75 -7.57
C ASN A 250 15.45 -6.76 -6.06
N PRO A 251 14.78 -7.82 -5.54
CA PRO A 251 14.38 -7.88 -4.14
C PRO A 251 15.55 -7.91 -3.16
N GLN A 252 16.77 -8.26 -3.60
CA GLN A 252 17.97 -8.26 -2.77
C GLN A 252 18.41 -6.83 -2.41
N VAL A 253 18.49 -5.96 -3.41
CA VAL A 253 18.81 -4.54 -3.20
C VAL A 253 17.68 -3.86 -2.43
N ALA A 254 16.44 -4.06 -2.83
CA ALA A 254 15.26 -3.49 -2.15
C ALA A 254 15.19 -3.87 -0.65
N ALA A 255 15.52 -5.12 -0.30
CA ALA A 255 15.57 -5.56 1.09
C ALA A 255 16.67 -4.84 1.89
N ARG A 256 17.84 -4.66 1.27
CA ARG A 256 18.96 -3.92 1.90
C ARG A 256 18.59 -2.46 2.14
N ASP A 257 18.02 -1.81 1.13
CA ASP A 257 17.62 -0.40 1.19
C ASP A 257 16.57 -0.16 2.27
N PHE A 258 15.56 -1.05 2.32
CA PHE A 258 14.56 -1.00 3.38
C PHE A 258 15.16 -1.17 4.78
N LEU A 259 15.96 -2.22 5.01
CA LEU A 259 16.58 -2.46 6.30
C LEU A 259 17.47 -1.28 6.72
N HIS A 260 18.23 -0.70 5.78
CA HIS A 260 19.03 0.48 6.03
C HIS A 260 18.17 1.69 6.42
N GLY A 261 17.15 1.99 5.64
CA GLY A 261 16.23 3.10 5.90
C GLY A 261 15.44 2.94 7.21
N ALA A 262 15.10 1.71 7.56
CA ALA A 262 14.44 1.36 8.82
C ALA A 262 15.39 1.34 10.04
N GLY A 263 16.69 1.57 9.85
CA GLY A 263 17.68 1.50 10.93
C GLY A 263 17.94 0.09 11.46
N VAL A 264 17.61 -0.94 10.68
CA VAL A 264 17.80 -2.34 11.03
C VAL A 264 19.11 -2.86 10.45
N GLN A 265 19.91 -3.57 11.27
CA GLN A 265 21.15 -4.16 10.78
C GLN A 265 20.87 -5.24 9.71
N ALA A 266 21.43 -5.09 8.53
CA ALA A 266 21.27 -6.01 7.39
C ALA A 266 22.12 -7.27 7.58
N THR A 267 21.81 -8.09 8.60
CA THR A 267 22.44 -9.40 8.77
C THR A 267 22.03 -10.34 7.64
N PRO A 268 22.79 -11.39 7.32
CA PRO A 268 22.41 -12.38 6.31
C PRO A 268 21.02 -13.00 6.57
N GLU A 269 20.63 -13.14 7.83
CA GLU A 269 19.31 -13.65 8.22
C GLU A 269 18.21 -12.60 7.97
N ALA A 270 18.41 -11.35 8.42
CA ALA A 270 17.47 -10.26 8.19
C ALA A 270 17.23 -10.05 6.68
N LEU A 271 18.29 -10.03 5.87
CA LEU A 271 18.18 -9.93 4.42
C LEU A 271 17.38 -11.08 3.79
N ARG A 272 17.66 -12.33 4.18
CA ARG A 272 16.88 -13.47 3.66
C ARG A 272 15.40 -13.38 4.02
N ASN A 273 15.10 -12.99 5.25
CA ASN A 273 13.72 -12.85 5.71
C ASN A 273 13.01 -11.72 4.97
N GLU A 274 13.68 -10.57 4.81
CA GLU A 274 13.10 -9.44 4.12
C GLU A 274 12.88 -9.73 2.63
N VAL A 275 13.86 -10.33 1.93
CA VAL A 275 13.69 -10.76 0.54
C VAL A 275 12.47 -11.68 0.39
N ARG A 276 12.29 -12.61 1.32
CA ARG A 276 11.12 -13.50 1.30
C ARG A 276 9.80 -12.75 1.51
N LEU A 277 9.78 -11.81 2.45
CA LEU A 277 8.62 -10.91 2.66
C LEU A 277 8.27 -10.15 1.38
N LEU A 278 9.27 -9.57 0.71
CA LEU A 278 9.09 -8.82 -0.52
C LEU A 278 8.57 -9.67 -1.67
N GLN A 279 9.16 -10.83 -1.88
CA GLN A 279 8.75 -11.76 -2.94
C GLN A 279 7.30 -12.21 -2.79
N ILE A 280 6.84 -12.42 -1.57
CA ILE A 280 5.46 -12.82 -1.28
C ILE A 280 4.53 -11.62 -1.25
N GLY A 281 4.92 -10.55 -0.57
CA GLY A 281 4.07 -9.38 -0.36
C GLY A 281 3.84 -8.53 -1.61
N GLN A 282 4.83 -8.42 -2.47
CA GLN A 282 4.75 -7.71 -3.76
C GLN A 282 4.55 -8.65 -4.95
N GLY A 283 4.63 -9.95 -4.70
CA GLY A 283 4.33 -10.98 -5.69
C GLY A 283 2.85 -11.30 -5.78
N ILE A 284 2.54 -12.27 -6.63
CA ILE A 284 1.18 -12.82 -6.74
C ILE A 284 1.10 -14.04 -5.83
N LEU A 285 0.19 -14.00 -4.86
CA LEU A 285 -0.08 -15.16 -4.02
C LEU A 285 -0.64 -16.32 -4.88
N PRO A 286 -0.29 -17.59 -4.56
CA PRO A 286 -0.85 -18.72 -5.28
C PRO A 286 -2.37 -18.72 -5.31
N GLY A 287 -2.96 -18.83 -6.51
CA GLY A 287 -4.40 -18.86 -6.69
C GLY A 287 -5.11 -17.50 -6.63
N VAL A 288 -4.39 -16.41 -6.47
CA VAL A 288 -4.93 -15.04 -6.51
C VAL A 288 -4.66 -14.41 -7.87
N ILE A 289 -5.68 -13.82 -8.45
CA ILE A 289 -5.61 -13.08 -9.71
C ILE A 289 -5.36 -11.62 -9.38
N PRO A 290 -4.36 -10.95 -10.00
CA PRO A 290 -4.15 -9.52 -9.81
C PRO A 290 -5.43 -8.74 -10.14
N THR A 291 -5.73 -7.73 -9.33
CA THR A 291 -6.91 -6.87 -9.54
C THR A 291 -6.76 -5.99 -10.79
N SER A 292 -5.52 -5.75 -11.23
CA SER A 292 -5.18 -4.98 -12.42
C SER A 292 -3.81 -5.36 -12.99
N ASN A 293 -3.61 -5.11 -14.29
CA ASN A 293 -2.32 -5.21 -14.97
C ASN A 293 -1.49 -3.91 -14.87
N LYS A 294 -2.06 -2.81 -14.35
CA LYS A 294 -1.38 -1.54 -14.15
C LYS A 294 -0.95 -1.40 -12.70
N VAL A 295 0.29 -1.01 -12.49
CA VAL A 295 0.81 -0.78 -11.14
C VAL A 295 0.05 0.38 -10.50
N GLY A 296 -0.44 0.17 -9.29
CA GLY A 296 -1.15 1.17 -8.51
C GLY A 296 -2.65 1.31 -8.80
N GLU A 297 -3.20 0.61 -9.80
CA GLU A 297 -4.63 0.67 -10.10
C GLU A 297 -5.44 -0.04 -9.01
N LEU A 298 -6.41 0.68 -8.44
CA LEU A 298 -7.31 0.10 -7.44
C LEU A 298 -8.36 -0.81 -8.10
N GLY A 299 -8.79 -0.44 -9.30
CA GLY A 299 -9.76 -1.19 -10.08
C GLY A 299 -11.19 -1.10 -9.51
N THR A 300 -12.12 -0.67 -10.31
CA THR A 300 -13.54 -0.52 -9.92
C THR A 300 -14.15 -1.82 -9.38
N ARG A 301 -13.75 -2.98 -9.92
CA ARG A 301 -14.25 -4.28 -9.45
C ARG A 301 -13.83 -4.53 -8.00
N SER A 302 -12.54 -4.44 -7.70
CA SER A 302 -12.00 -4.66 -6.36
C SER A 302 -12.61 -3.71 -5.33
N ALA A 303 -12.70 -2.42 -5.68
CA ALA A 303 -13.31 -1.40 -4.83
C ALA A 303 -14.80 -1.66 -4.56
N ASN A 304 -15.58 -2.10 -5.58
CA ASN A 304 -16.97 -2.50 -5.39
C ASN A 304 -17.11 -3.71 -4.46
N VAL A 305 -16.24 -4.72 -4.63
CA VAL A 305 -16.24 -5.89 -3.74
C VAL A 305 -15.94 -5.47 -2.30
N LEU A 306 -14.95 -4.59 -2.09
CA LEU A 306 -14.57 -4.13 -0.77
C LEU A 306 -15.69 -3.29 -0.10
N THR A 307 -16.27 -2.31 -0.80
CA THR A 307 -17.34 -1.47 -0.22
C THR A 307 -18.56 -2.31 0.14
N LYS A 308 -18.93 -3.27 -0.73
CA LYS A 308 -20.01 -4.23 -0.45
C LYS A 308 -19.65 -5.14 0.72
N PHE A 309 -18.44 -5.69 0.77
CA PHE A 309 -17.95 -6.53 1.86
C PHE A 309 -18.05 -5.83 3.21
N ILE A 310 -17.64 -4.57 3.30
CA ILE A 310 -17.72 -3.76 4.51
C ILE A 310 -19.18 -3.56 4.94
N ASN A 311 -20.08 -3.26 3.98
CA ASN A 311 -21.50 -3.09 4.27
C ASN A 311 -22.18 -4.42 4.68
N ASP A 312 -21.94 -5.52 3.95
CA ASP A 312 -22.50 -6.84 4.28
C ASP A 312 -22.06 -7.31 5.68
N ASN A 313 -20.92 -6.85 6.16
CA ASN A 313 -20.42 -7.13 7.49
C ASN A 313 -20.92 -6.12 8.56
N GLY A 314 -21.85 -5.24 8.23
CA GLY A 314 -22.47 -4.30 9.15
C GLY A 314 -21.53 -3.20 9.66
N LEU A 315 -20.43 -2.93 8.93
CA LEU A 315 -19.44 -1.92 9.27
C LEU A 315 -19.82 -0.53 8.71
N THR A 316 -20.76 -0.48 7.75
CA THR A 316 -21.43 0.72 7.26
C THR A 316 -22.93 0.48 7.17
N ALA A 317 -23.74 1.52 7.31
CA ALA A 317 -25.20 1.44 7.19
C ALA A 317 -25.63 1.24 5.72
N HIS A 318 -24.83 1.77 4.78
CA HIS A 318 -25.07 1.70 3.34
C HIS A 318 -23.78 1.31 2.60
N VAL A 319 -23.92 0.81 1.39
CA VAL A 319 -22.77 0.59 0.48
C VAL A 319 -22.23 1.96 0.07
N VAL A 320 -21.01 2.29 0.47
CA VAL A 320 -20.35 3.54 0.11
C VAL A 320 -20.06 3.55 -1.40
N PRO A 321 -20.43 4.62 -2.14
CA PRO A 321 -20.13 4.70 -3.56
C PRO A 321 -18.61 4.67 -3.81
N VAL A 322 -18.14 3.81 -4.71
CA VAL A 322 -16.71 3.67 -5.03
C VAL A 322 -16.11 5.00 -5.50
N SER A 323 -16.83 5.76 -6.33
CA SER A 323 -16.37 7.06 -6.82
C SER A 323 -16.15 8.11 -5.72
N ALA A 324 -16.67 7.89 -4.52
CA ALA A 324 -16.45 8.78 -3.38
C ALA A 324 -15.15 8.47 -2.60
N VAL A 325 -14.60 7.25 -2.77
CA VAL A 325 -13.47 6.76 -1.97
C VAL A 325 -12.30 6.25 -2.82
N VAL A 326 -12.45 6.17 -4.15
CA VAL A 326 -11.41 5.67 -5.07
C VAL A 326 -11.35 6.53 -6.33
N THR A 327 -10.13 6.79 -6.82
CA THR A 327 -9.85 7.39 -8.12
C THR A 327 -8.60 6.80 -8.74
N ASP A 328 -8.66 6.47 -10.03
CA ASP A 328 -7.50 6.02 -10.82
C ASP A 328 -6.91 7.18 -11.66
N ARG A 329 -7.22 8.43 -11.32
CA ARG A 329 -6.82 9.66 -12.05
C ARG A 329 -5.34 9.72 -12.41
N PHE A 330 -4.46 9.27 -11.51
CA PHE A 330 -3.01 9.37 -11.66
C PHE A 330 -2.36 8.11 -12.26
N ILE A 331 -3.10 7.01 -12.37
CA ILE A 331 -2.57 5.71 -12.81
C ILE A 331 -2.04 5.72 -14.26
N PRO A 332 -2.67 6.42 -15.23
CA PRO A 332 -2.10 6.53 -16.56
C PRO A 332 -0.65 7.08 -16.55
N TYR A 333 -0.41 8.17 -15.81
CA TYR A 333 0.93 8.74 -15.69
C TYR A 333 1.89 7.84 -14.90
N ALA A 334 1.43 7.22 -13.83
CA ALA A 334 2.24 6.30 -13.02
C ALA A 334 2.86 5.18 -13.87
N ASN A 335 2.20 4.77 -14.96
CA ASN A 335 2.62 3.68 -15.83
C ASN A 335 3.16 4.14 -17.21
N ASP A 336 3.22 5.46 -17.47
CA ASP A 336 3.67 6.01 -18.76
C ASP A 336 5.20 6.19 -18.81
N PHE A 337 5.95 5.07 -18.82
CA PHE A 337 7.41 5.03 -18.98
C PHE A 337 7.85 3.74 -19.66
N ASP A 338 9.09 3.70 -20.12
CA ASP A 338 9.65 2.49 -20.69
C ASP A 338 9.94 1.44 -19.61
N HIS A 339 8.96 0.60 -19.34
CA HIS A 339 9.06 -0.49 -18.35
C HIS A 339 10.23 -1.44 -18.67
N ARG A 340 10.55 -1.67 -19.95
CA ARG A 340 11.63 -2.58 -20.33
C ARG A 340 12.98 -1.98 -19.95
N ALA A 341 13.23 -0.74 -20.35
CA ALA A 341 14.46 -0.04 -20.00
C ALA A 341 14.61 0.11 -18.49
N PHE A 342 13.51 0.38 -17.78
CA PHE A 342 13.51 0.44 -16.32
C PHE A 342 13.88 -0.91 -15.68
N ILE A 343 13.30 -2.01 -16.14
CA ILE A 343 13.58 -3.36 -15.63
C ILE A 343 15.05 -3.73 -15.88
N GLU A 344 15.62 -3.39 -17.03
CA GLU A 344 17.03 -3.63 -17.35
C GLU A 344 17.94 -2.83 -16.39
N ARG A 345 17.62 -1.54 -16.14
CA ARG A 345 18.30 -0.70 -15.13
C ARG A 345 18.23 -1.32 -13.74
N ALA A 346 17.04 -1.68 -13.28
CA ALA A 346 16.81 -2.25 -11.96
C ALA A 346 17.60 -3.57 -11.74
N ARG A 347 17.74 -4.40 -12.77
CA ARG A 347 18.53 -5.64 -12.69
C ARG A 347 20.03 -5.41 -12.57
N SER A 348 20.52 -4.29 -13.08
CA SER A 348 21.94 -3.93 -13.04
C SER A 348 22.37 -3.16 -11.79
N THR A 349 21.43 -2.75 -10.94
CA THR A 349 21.69 -2.11 -9.66
C THR A 349 22.24 -3.15 -8.64
N HIS A 350 23.29 -2.76 -7.87
CA HIS A 350 24.04 -3.66 -6.97
C HIS A 350 24.07 -3.16 -5.52
#